data_51a1b9f89e2cdfb3649f99e352b50d57
#
_entry.id   51a1b9f89e2cdfb3649f99e352b50d57
#
_cell.length_a   1.000
_cell.length_b   1.000
_cell.length_c   1.000
_cell.angle_alpha   90.00
_cell.angle_beta   90.00
_cell.angle_gamma   90.00
#
_symmetry.space_group_name_H-M   'P 1'
#
loop_
_entity.id
_entity.type
_entity.pdbx_description
1 polymer ?
#
loop_
_entity_poly.entity_id
_entity_poly.type
_entity_poly.pdbx_seq_one_letter_code
_entity_poly.pdbx_strand_id
1 'polypeptide(L)'
;MSISTPFAFQLYSARNFFPLENVLRNLAEIGFTNVEPFPSLYDDPASLKAMLSNYGLTAKSGHVSLRDIEEDSDQTCRMAETLGMETIVLPFIPANIRPTDKQGWLEMGERLSAASRVFAKRGFNFAWHNHDFEFEALPDGTIPLELLLGEDVMWEADLAWVVRSGNDPKHWLKLYSGRIPAVHVKDLALPGEKVDEKGWADVGTGVVPWAELWPLAVESGAKIMIAEHDQPADYDRFARQSYRTMSKLSGGN
;
A
#
# COMPACT_ATOMS: atom_id res chain seq x y z
N MET A 1 7.52 24.68 10.07
CA MET A 1 6.71 23.62 10.72
C MET A 1 6.81 22.41 9.80
N SER A 2 7.42 21.33 10.27
CA SER A 2 7.43 20.05 9.53
C SER A 2 5.99 19.54 9.51
N ILE A 3 5.39 19.44 8.33
CA ILE A 3 4.10 18.77 8.16
C ILE A 3 4.40 17.29 8.40
N SER A 4 3.94 16.78 9.53
CA SER A 4 4.07 15.35 9.84
C SER A 4 3.27 14.57 8.80
N THR A 5 3.93 13.67 8.08
CA THR A 5 3.27 12.74 7.16
C THR A 5 2.29 11.87 7.96
N PRO A 6 0.99 11.85 7.61
CA PRO A 6 0.00 11.09 8.38
C PRO A 6 0.26 9.59 8.30
N PHE A 7 -0.13 8.86 9.36
CA PHE A 7 -0.03 7.41 9.43
C PHE A 7 -1.37 6.78 9.11
N ALA A 8 -1.32 5.72 8.32
CA ALA A 8 -2.44 4.85 8.06
C ALA A 8 -2.15 3.40 8.47
N PHE A 9 -3.21 2.62 8.57
CA PHE A 9 -3.15 1.18 8.79
C PHE A 9 -3.86 0.48 7.64
N GLN A 10 -3.19 -0.46 6.95
CA GLN A 10 -3.80 -1.29 5.94
C GLN A 10 -4.75 -2.31 6.59
N LEU A 11 -6.05 -2.18 6.33
CA LEU A 11 -7.08 -3.01 6.97
C LEU A 11 -6.99 -4.49 6.57
N TYR A 12 -6.33 -4.82 5.47
CA TYR A 12 -6.05 -6.19 5.10
C TYR A 12 -5.23 -6.94 6.17
N SER A 13 -4.39 -6.22 6.92
CA SER A 13 -3.63 -6.77 8.05
C SER A 13 -4.54 -7.25 9.19
N ALA A 14 -5.76 -6.73 9.28
CA ALA A 14 -6.74 -7.11 10.30
C ALA A 14 -7.93 -7.91 9.74
N ARG A 15 -7.85 -8.40 8.50
CA ARG A 15 -8.98 -9.07 7.81
C ARG A 15 -9.54 -10.31 8.51
N ASN A 16 -8.76 -10.94 9.37
CA ASN A 16 -9.16 -12.12 10.13
C ASN A 16 -9.66 -11.79 11.55
N PHE A 17 -9.73 -10.51 11.92
CA PHE A 17 -10.11 -10.04 13.24
C PHE A 17 -11.44 -9.26 13.17
N PHE A 18 -12.48 -9.80 13.74
CA PHE A 18 -13.84 -9.26 13.67
C PHE A 18 -14.41 -8.98 15.08
N PRO A 19 -15.40 -8.09 15.20
CA PRO A 19 -15.96 -7.26 14.13
C PRO A 19 -15.02 -6.10 13.75
N LEU A 20 -15.14 -5.61 12.51
CA LEU A 20 -14.34 -4.49 11.98
C LEU A 20 -14.41 -3.25 12.87
N GLU A 21 -15.58 -2.96 13.45
CA GLU A 21 -15.79 -1.83 14.35
C GLU A 21 -14.84 -1.83 15.55
N ASN A 22 -14.55 -3.00 16.13
CA ASN A 22 -13.58 -3.14 17.22
C ASN A 22 -12.15 -2.84 16.75
N VAL A 23 -11.80 -3.26 15.51
CA VAL A 23 -10.50 -2.95 14.91
C VAL A 23 -10.35 -1.45 14.72
N LEU A 24 -11.34 -0.77 14.13
CA LEU A 24 -11.30 0.67 13.88
C LEU A 24 -11.20 1.49 15.17
N ARG A 25 -12.00 1.14 16.19
CA ARG A 25 -11.90 1.76 17.52
C ARG A 25 -10.49 1.63 18.09
N ASN A 26 -9.94 0.43 18.08
CA ASN A 26 -8.61 0.17 18.62
C ASN A 26 -7.52 0.93 17.84
N LEU A 27 -7.58 0.98 16.51
CA LEU A 27 -6.64 1.75 15.70
C LEU A 27 -6.68 3.25 16.04
N ALA A 28 -7.89 3.82 16.22
CA ALA A 28 -8.06 5.20 16.64
C ALA A 28 -7.49 5.45 18.06
N GLU A 29 -7.72 4.53 19.01
CA GLU A 29 -7.14 4.59 20.37
C GLU A 29 -5.61 4.50 20.37
N ILE A 30 -5.02 3.75 19.42
CA ILE A 30 -3.55 3.70 19.23
C ILE A 30 -3.01 5.05 18.72
N GLY A 31 -3.81 5.78 17.93
CA GLY A 31 -3.45 7.08 17.38
C GLY A 31 -3.43 7.16 15.85
N PHE A 32 -3.79 6.09 15.13
CA PHE A 32 -3.97 6.17 13.69
C PHE A 32 -5.10 7.15 13.36
N THR A 33 -4.91 7.95 12.32
CA THR A 33 -5.90 8.89 11.80
C THR A 33 -6.44 8.49 10.42
N ASN A 34 -5.77 7.53 9.79
CA ASN A 34 -6.15 7.01 8.49
C ASN A 34 -6.10 5.49 8.48
N VAL A 35 -6.88 4.93 7.59
CA VAL A 35 -6.83 3.51 7.23
C VAL A 35 -6.81 3.37 5.72
N GLU A 36 -6.34 2.23 5.25
CA GLU A 36 -6.45 1.84 3.86
C GLU A 36 -7.34 0.62 3.74
N PRO A 37 -8.57 0.77 3.21
CA PRO A 37 -9.49 -0.33 3.01
C PRO A 37 -9.14 -1.14 1.74
N PHE A 38 -9.77 -2.31 1.62
CA PHE A 38 -9.53 -3.27 0.54
C PHE A 38 -10.87 -3.83 0.01
N PRO A 39 -10.91 -4.53 -1.15
CA PRO A 39 -12.13 -4.81 -1.92
C PRO A 39 -13.30 -5.38 -1.14
N SER A 40 -13.08 -6.31 -0.20
CA SER A 40 -14.19 -6.94 0.55
C SER A 40 -14.93 -6.00 1.53
N LEU A 41 -14.46 -4.75 1.65
CA LEU A 41 -15.09 -3.74 2.54
C LEU A 41 -15.97 -2.76 1.77
N TYR A 42 -16.09 -2.88 0.44
CA TYR A 42 -16.76 -1.89 -0.41
C TYR A 42 -18.19 -2.24 -0.80
N ASP A 43 -18.80 -3.26 -0.21
CA ASP A 43 -20.21 -3.61 -0.48
C ASP A 43 -21.17 -2.45 -0.17
N ASP A 44 -20.89 -1.69 0.89
CA ASP A 44 -21.60 -0.45 1.26
C ASP A 44 -20.60 0.66 1.64
N PRO A 45 -20.10 1.45 0.68
CA PRO A 45 -19.16 2.52 0.94
C PRO A 45 -19.68 3.60 1.90
N ALA A 46 -20.99 3.86 1.90
CA ALA A 46 -21.58 4.86 2.79
C ALA A 46 -21.56 4.39 4.25
N SER A 47 -21.90 3.13 4.51
CA SER A 47 -21.79 2.52 5.84
C SER A 47 -20.34 2.47 6.31
N LEU A 48 -19.40 2.10 5.45
CA LEU A 48 -17.97 2.12 5.79
C LEU A 48 -17.52 3.55 6.13
N LYS A 49 -17.91 4.55 5.34
CA LYS A 49 -17.59 5.97 5.61
C LYS A 49 -18.12 6.43 6.95
N ALA A 50 -19.38 6.10 7.27
CA ALA A 50 -19.97 6.43 8.56
C ALA A 50 -19.21 5.77 9.72
N MET A 51 -18.87 4.48 9.58
CA MET A 51 -18.11 3.73 10.58
C MET A 51 -16.72 4.34 10.82
N LEU A 52 -15.97 4.67 9.77
CA LEU A 52 -14.68 5.36 9.89
C LEU A 52 -14.83 6.70 10.60
N SER A 53 -15.84 7.49 10.22
CA SER A 53 -16.08 8.81 10.78
C SER A 53 -16.42 8.78 12.29
N ASN A 54 -17.11 7.72 12.75
CA ASN A 54 -17.42 7.54 14.18
C ASN A 54 -16.16 7.42 15.05
N TYR A 55 -15.04 6.99 14.48
CA TYR A 55 -13.75 6.88 15.17
C TYR A 55 -12.73 7.95 14.75
N GLY A 56 -13.15 8.96 13.99
CA GLY A 56 -12.25 10.01 13.50
C GLY A 56 -11.22 9.51 12.48
N LEU A 57 -11.47 8.37 11.84
CA LEU A 57 -10.61 7.80 10.80
C LEU A 57 -11.03 8.27 9.40
N THR A 58 -10.05 8.37 8.51
CA THR A 58 -10.27 8.66 7.09
C THR A 58 -9.59 7.61 6.21
N ALA A 59 -10.00 7.50 4.95
CA ALA A 59 -9.34 6.67 3.94
C ALA A 59 -8.84 7.59 2.82
N LYS A 60 -7.52 7.80 2.75
CA LYS A 60 -6.89 8.63 1.70
C LYS A 60 -6.49 7.80 0.48
N SER A 61 -6.26 6.53 0.67
CA SER A 61 -6.03 5.52 -0.37
C SER A 61 -6.90 4.31 -0.12
N GLY A 62 -7.01 3.42 -1.10
CA GLY A 62 -7.71 2.16 -0.96
C GLY A 62 -7.38 1.20 -2.09
N HIS A 63 -7.24 -0.07 -1.73
CA HIS A 63 -6.98 -1.15 -2.67
C HIS A 63 -8.26 -1.53 -3.42
N VAL A 64 -8.16 -1.69 -4.73
CA VAL A 64 -9.26 -2.13 -5.60
C VAL A 64 -8.82 -3.32 -6.46
N SER A 65 -9.76 -4.11 -6.96
CA SER A 65 -9.41 -5.22 -7.84
C SER A 65 -9.21 -4.75 -9.29
N LEU A 66 -8.42 -5.51 -10.06
CA LEU A 66 -8.26 -5.26 -11.49
C LEU A 66 -9.62 -5.29 -12.22
N ARG A 67 -10.52 -6.19 -11.80
CA ARG A 67 -11.86 -6.28 -12.34
C ARG A 67 -12.64 -4.98 -12.16
N ASP A 68 -12.65 -4.41 -10.96
CA ASP A 68 -13.39 -3.18 -10.67
C ASP A 68 -12.85 -1.99 -11.46
N ILE A 69 -11.54 -1.97 -11.70
CA ILE A 69 -10.88 -0.95 -12.52
C ILE A 69 -11.31 -1.04 -13.98
N GLU A 70 -11.40 -2.23 -14.54
CA GLU A 70 -11.63 -2.45 -15.97
C GLU A 70 -13.11 -2.55 -16.34
N GLU A 71 -13.92 -3.21 -15.51
CA GLU A 71 -15.33 -3.45 -15.81
C GLU A 71 -16.24 -2.30 -15.37
N ASP A 72 -15.90 -1.57 -14.29
CA ASP A 72 -16.73 -0.47 -13.76
C ASP A 72 -15.91 0.64 -13.08
N SER A 73 -15.08 1.33 -13.85
CA SER A 73 -14.28 2.45 -13.36
C SER A 73 -15.12 3.61 -12.79
N ASP A 74 -16.35 3.79 -13.29
CA ASP A 74 -17.28 4.80 -12.77
C ASP A 74 -17.79 4.43 -11.37
N GLN A 75 -18.09 3.16 -11.10
CA GLN A 75 -18.46 2.69 -9.77
C GLN A 75 -17.29 2.82 -8.80
N THR A 76 -16.09 2.47 -9.25
CA THR A 76 -14.85 2.65 -8.49
C THR A 76 -14.63 4.12 -8.11
N CYS A 77 -14.84 5.05 -9.04
CA CYS A 77 -14.78 6.48 -8.73
C CYS A 77 -15.84 6.91 -7.70
N ARG A 78 -17.11 6.49 -7.86
CA ARG A 78 -18.19 6.82 -6.90
C ARG A 78 -17.89 6.29 -5.50
N MET A 79 -17.35 5.09 -5.39
CA MET A 79 -16.91 4.49 -4.12
C MET A 79 -15.77 5.33 -3.51
N ALA A 80 -14.75 5.67 -4.28
CA ALA A 80 -13.62 6.48 -3.84
C ALA A 80 -14.07 7.90 -3.41
N GLU A 81 -14.98 8.54 -4.15
CA GLU A 81 -15.60 9.82 -3.80
C GLU A 81 -16.34 9.74 -2.45
N THR A 82 -17.15 8.69 -2.25
CA THR A 82 -17.90 8.46 -1.01
C THR A 82 -16.97 8.34 0.19
N LEU A 83 -15.88 7.59 0.06
CA LEU A 83 -14.92 7.38 1.13
C LEU A 83 -13.97 8.58 1.32
N GLY A 84 -13.83 9.46 0.32
CA GLY A 84 -12.94 10.62 0.34
C GLY A 84 -11.50 10.25 0.03
N MET A 85 -11.29 9.23 -0.79
CA MET A 85 -9.97 8.81 -1.27
C MET A 85 -9.36 9.84 -2.21
N GLU A 86 -8.05 9.90 -2.23
CA GLU A 86 -7.25 10.69 -3.16
C GLU A 86 -6.49 9.77 -4.14
N THR A 87 -6.23 8.53 -3.72
CA THR A 87 -5.48 7.54 -4.49
C THR A 87 -6.24 6.21 -4.55
N ILE A 88 -6.44 5.70 -5.75
CA ILE A 88 -6.98 4.37 -6.04
C ILE A 88 -5.78 3.47 -6.33
N VAL A 89 -5.68 2.33 -5.66
CA VAL A 89 -4.51 1.46 -5.73
C VAL A 89 -4.89 0.07 -6.24
N LEU A 90 -4.19 -0.42 -7.26
CA LEU A 90 -4.25 -1.82 -7.65
C LEU A 90 -3.12 -2.59 -6.96
N PRO A 91 -3.44 -3.49 -6.00
CA PRO A 91 -2.39 -4.13 -5.21
C PRO A 91 -1.86 -5.42 -5.82
N PHE A 92 -2.57 -6.02 -6.78
CA PHE A 92 -2.24 -7.41 -7.14
C PHE A 92 -2.83 -7.85 -8.47
N ILE A 93 -2.06 -8.64 -9.21
CA ILE A 93 -2.54 -9.43 -10.36
C ILE A 93 -2.49 -10.91 -9.97
N PRO A 94 -3.63 -11.62 -10.01
CA PRO A 94 -3.67 -13.07 -9.74
C PRO A 94 -2.70 -13.85 -10.63
N ALA A 95 -2.04 -14.87 -10.07
CA ALA A 95 -1.00 -15.61 -10.77
C ALA A 95 -1.47 -16.27 -12.09
N ASN A 96 -2.76 -16.64 -12.18
CA ASN A 96 -3.33 -17.27 -13.36
C ASN A 96 -3.54 -16.31 -14.55
N ILE A 97 -3.47 -15.00 -14.34
CA ILE A 97 -3.57 -13.96 -15.38
C ILE A 97 -2.34 -13.06 -15.44
N ARG A 98 -1.35 -13.34 -14.60
CA ARG A 98 -0.09 -12.60 -14.56
C ARG A 98 0.72 -12.86 -15.82
N PRO A 99 1.22 -11.80 -16.48
CA PRO A 99 2.09 -11.97 -17.64
C PRO A 99 3.35 -12.77 -17.30
N THR A 100 3.86 -13.52 -18.27
CA THR A 100 5.07 -14.33 -18.11
C THR A 100 6.20 -13.91 -19.07
N ASP A 101 5.92 -12.96 -19.95
CA ASP A 101 6.88 -12.41 -20.92
C ASP A 101 6.77 -10.89 -21.02
N LYS A 102 7.74 -10.30 -21.68
CA LYS A 102 7.84 -8.83 -21.82
C LYS A 102 6.64 -8.23 -22.52
N GLN A 103 6.13 -8.89 -23.57
CA GLN A 103 5.02 -8.36 -24.33
C GLN A 103 3.75 -8.30 -23.47
N GLY A 104 3.46 -9.35 -22.73
CA GLY A 104 2.33 -9.38 -21.80
C GLY A 104 2.44 -8.33 -20.69
N TRP A 105 3.65 -8.09 -20.15
CA TRP A 105 3.85 -7.03 -19.16
C TRP A 105 3.68 -5.62 -19.75
N LEU A 106 4.12 -5.40 -20.99
CA LEU A 106 3.86 -4.14 -21.71
C LEU A 106 2.36 -3.91 -21.90
N GLU A 107 1.63 -4.91 -22.38
CA GLU A 107 0.17 -4.85 -22.57
C GLU A 107 -0.56 -4.58 -21.25
N MET A 108 -0.11 -5.19 -20.15
CA MET A 108 -0.64 -4.89 -18.82
C MET A 108 -0.36 -3.45 -18.41
N GLY A 109 0.86 -2.95 -18.61
CA GLY A 109 1.23 -1.56 -18.34
C GLY A 109 0.39 -0.56 -19.15
N GLU A 110 0.11 -0.85 -20.43
CA GLU A 110 -0.77 -0.02 -21.26
C GLU A 110 -2.21 0.02 -20.73
N ARG A 111 -2.74 -1.12 -20.25
CA ARG A 111 -4.07 -1.20 -19.60
C ARG A 111 -4.11 -0.34 -18.32
N LEU A 112 -3.08 -0.44 -17.48
CA LEU A 112 -2.98 0.36 -16.25
C LEU A 112 -2.81 1.85 -16.55
N SER A 113 -2.02 2.21 -17.56
CA SER A 113 -1.89 3.60 -18.02
C SER A 113 -3.23 4.15 -18.54
N ALA A 114 -4.01 3.33 -19.25
CA ALA A 114 -5.34 3.73 -19.68
C ALA A 114 -6.27 3.99 -18.48
N ALA A 115 -6.26 3.12 -17.48
CA ALA A 115 -7.02 3.30 -16.24
C ALA A 115 -6.56 4.56 -15.49
N SER A 116 -5.26 4.79 -15.36
CA SER A 116 -4.70 5.99 -14.74
C SER A 116 -5.25 7.27 -15.36
N ARG A 117 -5.29 7.35 -16.70
CA ARG A 117 -5.86 8.49 -17.41
C ARG A 117 -7.36 8.68 -17.19
N VAL A 118 -8.13 7.60 -16.98
CA VAL A 118 -9.55 7.68 -16.62
C VAL A 118 -9.72 8.25 -15.22
N PHE A 119 -8.99 7.73 -14.23
CA PHE A 119 -9.06 8.20 -12.85
C PHE A 119 -8.56 9.63 -12.68
N ALA A 120 -7.49 10.02 -13.40
CA ALA A 120 -6.96 11.37 -13.39
C ALA A 120 -7.98 12.43 -13.85
N LYS A 121 -8.84 12.13 -14.86
CA LYS A 121 -9.94 13.00 -15.28
C LYS A 121 -11.00 13.23 -14.21
N ARG A 122 -11.08 12.33 -13.24
CA ARG A 122 -11.98 12.41 -12.08
C ARG A 122 -11.28 12.98 -10.83
N GLY A 123 -9.99 13.37 -10.95
CA GLY A 123 -9.22 13.97 -9.87
C GLY A 123 -8.53 12.97 -8.92
N PHE A 124 -8.46 11.70 -9.29
CA PHE A 124 -7.79 10.67 -8.49
C PHE A 124 -6.39 10.37 -9.03
N ASN A 125 -5.47 10.08 -8.12
CA ASN A 125 -4.26 9.35 -8.46
C ASN A 125 -4.60 7.87 -8.66
N PHE A 126 -3.86 7.22 -9.55
CA PHE A 126 -3.90 5.77 -9.68
C PHE A 126 -2.49 5.20 -9.46
N ALA A 127 -2.37 4.23 -8.56
CA ALA A 127 -1.10 3.64 -8.19
C ALA A 127 -1.13 2.11 -8.26
N TRP A 128 0.04 1.54 -8.53
CA TRP A 128 0.35 0.12 -8.37
C TRP A 128 1.02 -0.09 -7.02
N HIS A 129 0.60 -1.12 -6.26
CA HIS A 129 1.31 -1.61 -5.08
C HIS A 129 2.07 -2.88 -5.44
N ASN A 130 3.35 -2.94 -5.11
CA ASN A 130 4.24 -4.03 -5.50
C ASN A 130 4.33 -5.15 -4.47
N HIS A 131 4.66 -6.33 -4.99
CA HIS A 131 5.18 -7.48 -4.25
C HIS A 131 6.62 -7.78 -4.71
N ASP A 132 7.07 -9.03 -4.56
CA ASP A 132 8.39 -9.47 -4.99
C ASP A 132 8.44 -9.86 -6.48
N PHE A 133 7.36 -10.40 -7.02
CA PHE A 133 7.34 -10.96 -8.38
C PHE A 133 7.56 -9.91 -9.49
N GLU A 134 7.24 -8.65 -9.26
CA GLU A 134 7.50 -7.57 -10.22
C GLU A 134 8.98 -7.20 -10.33
N PHE A 135 9.80 -7.69 -9.41
CA PHE A 135 11.24 -7.50 -9.40
C PHE A 135 12.02 -8.70 -9.98
N GLU A 136 11.34 -9.77 -10.35
CA GLU A 136 11.94 -10.89 -11.06
C GLU A 136 12.30 -10.48 -12.50
N ALA A 137 13.58 -10.31 -12.78
CA ALA A 137 14.04 -9.87 -14.10
C ALA A 137 13.62 -10.84 -15.20
N LEU A 138 13.09 -10.31 -16.28
CA LEU A 138 12.79 -11.07 -17.50
C LEU A 138 14.09 -11.55 -18.18
N PRO A 139 14.01 -12.49 -19.13
CA PRO A 139 15.22 -13.03 -19.79
C PRO A 139 16.14 -11.99 -20.44
N ASP A 140 15.62 -10.83 -20.80
CA ASP A 140 16.38 -9.69 -21.37
C ASP A 140 16.87 -8.69 -20.32
N GLY A 141 16.64 -8.97 -19.03
CA GLY A 141 17.01 -8.12 -17.91
C GLY A 141 15.98 -7.03 -17.56
N THR A 142 14.88 -6.93 -18.30
CA THR A 142 13.81 -5.96 -18.00
C THR A 142 13.12 -6.33 -16.68
N ILE A 143 12.83 -5.35 -15.86
CA ILE A 143 12.09 -5.51 -14.60
C ILE A 143 10.60 -5.23 -14.83
N PRO A 144 9.69 -6.18 -14.54
CA PRO A 144 8.24 -6.01 -14.76
C PRO A 144 7.64 -4.76 -14.14
N LEU A 145 8.10 -4.33 -12.96
CA LEU A 145 7.62 -3.11 -12.32
C LEU A 145 7.78 -1.87 -13.23
N GLU A 146 8.89 -1.77 -13.96
CA GLU A 146 9.13 -0.64 -14.87
C GLU A 146 8.09 -0.59 -15.99
N LEU A 147 7.69 -1.75 -16.51
CA LEU A 147 6.69 -1.87 -17.55
C LEU A 147 5.28 -1.55 -17.04
N LEU A 148 4.96 -1.99 -15.80
CA LEU A 148 3.66 -1.71 -15.16
C LEU A 148 3.47 -0.22 -14.86
N LEU A 149 4.50 0.43 -14.32
CA LEU A 149 4.41 1.83 -13.94
C LEU A 149 4.45 2.76 -15.16
N GLY A 150 5.17 2.40 -16.21
CA GLY A 150 5.30 3.23 -17.40
C GLY A 150 5.52 4.71 -17.06
N GLU A 151 4.80 5.62 -17.75
CA GLU A 151 4.84 7.06 -17.48
C GLU A 151 3.66 7.56 -16.63
N ASP A 152 2.52 6.86 -16.65
CA ASP A 152 1.24 7.34 -16.14
C ASP A 152 0.85 6.80 -14.76
N VAL A 153 1.35 5.60 -14.37
CA VAL A 153 0.94 4.93 -13.14
C VAL A 153 1.85 5.33 -11.99
N MET A 154 1.28 5.78 -10.89
CA MET A 154 2.03 6.05 -9.66
C MET A 154 2.39 4.75 -8.94
N TRP A 155 3.28 4.84 -7.97
CA TRP A 155 3.74 3.70 -7.20
C TRP A 155 3.41 3.87 -5.71
N GLU A 156 2.54 3.03 -5.19
CA GLU A 156 2.43 2.80 -3.76
C GLU A 156 3.50 1.79 -3.37
N ALA A 157 4.62 2.32 -2.85
CA ALA A 157 5.83 1.54 -2.67
C ALA A 157 5.78 0.67 -1.40
N ASP A 158 5.77 -0.65 -1.55
CA ASP A 158 6.07 -1.56 -0.44
C ASP A 158 7.57 -1.88 -0.42
N LEU A 159 8.29 -1.21 0.48
CA LEU A 159 9.75 -1.30 0.54
C LEU A 159 10.23 -2.62 1.15
N ALA A 160 9.42 -3.29 1.95
CA ALA A 160 9.78 -4.59 2.49
C ALA A 160 9.70 -5.70 1.42
N TRP A 161 8.75 -5.62 0.51
CA TRP A 161 8.72 -6.49 -0.66
C TRP A 161 9.89 -6.23 -1.60
N VAL A 162 10.33 -4.97 -1.77
CA VAL A 162 11.57 -4.66 -2.51
C VAL A 162 12.78 -5.32 -1.85
N VAL A 163 12.93 -5.21 -0.53
CA VAL A 163 14.02 -5.88 0.21
C VAL A 163 13.92 -7.40 0.07
N ARG A 164 12.72 -7.97 0.19
CA ARG A 164 12.47 -9.41 0.08
C ARG A 164 12.84 -9.95 -1.30
N SER A 165 12.66 -9.16 -2.35
CA SER A 165 13.07 -9.51 -3.72
C SER A 165 14.61 -9.43 -3.95
N GLY A 166 15.36 -8.97 -2.95
CA GLY A 166 16.82 -8.79 -3.04
C GLY A 166 17.23 -7.48 -3.73
N ASN A 167 16.30 -6.56 -3.96
CA ASN A 167 16.57 -5.27 -4.58
C ASN A 167 16.87 -4.17 -3.55
N ASP A 168 17.55 -3.10 -4.00
CA ASP A 168 17.82 -1.93 -3.15
C ASP A 168 16.65 -0.93 -3.17
N PRO A 169 15.89 -0.79 -2.07
CA PRO A 169 14.76 0.13 -2.02
C PRO A 169 15.17 1.61 -2.21
N LYS A 170 16.40 1.99 -1.87
CA LYS A 170 16.89 3.36 -2.06
C LYS A 170 17.01 3.70 -3.54
N HIS A 171 17.48 2.73 -4.35
CA HIS A 171 17.54 2.89 -5.80
C HIS A 171 16.15 3.16 -6.38
N TRP A 172 15.17 2.36 -6.02
CA TRP A 172 13.80 2.44 -6.53
C TRP A 172 13.07 3.71 -6.07
N LEU A 173 13.22 4.12 -4.80
CA LEU A 173 12.70 5.38 -4.30
C LEU A 173 13.23 6.57 -5.07
N LYS A 174 14.53 6.58 -5.39
CA LYS A 174 15.14 7.65 -6.18
C LYS A 174 14.64 7.65 -7.63
N LEU A 175 14.53 6.47 -8.24
CA LEU A 175 14.11 6.32 -9.64
C LEU A 175 12.68 6.85 -9.86
N TYR A 176 11.78 6.57 -8.91
CA TYR A 176 10.37 6.98 -8.98
C TYR A 176 10.02 8.19 -8.12
N SER A 177 11.01 8.98 -7.70
CA SER A 177 10.78 10.20 -6.93
C SER A 177 9.77 11.13 -7.63
N GLY A 178 8.81 11.66 -6.90
CA GLY A 178 7.69 12.46 -7.40
C GLY A 178 6.48 11.65 -7.90
N ARG A 179 6.60 10.31 -7.96
CA ARG A 179 5.52 9.41 -8.39
C ARG A 179 5.08 8.43 -7.29
N ILE A 180 5.45 8.70 -6.03
CA ILE A 180 5.18 7.83 -4.86
C ILE A 180 4.20 8.57 -3.93
N PRO A 181 2.88 8.40 -4.08
CA PRO A 181 1.89 9.05 -3.21
C PRO A 181 1.82 8.42 -1.82
N ALA A 182 2.13 7.13 -1.70
CA ALA A 182 2.03 6.35 -0.46
C ALA A 182 3.17 5.33 -0.36
N VAL A 183 3.54 4.99 0.88
CA VAL A 183 4.54 3.95 1.16
C VAL A 183 3.99 2.98 2.20
N HIS A 184 4.03 1.69 1.89
CA HIS A 184 3.75 0.63 2.85
C HIS A 184 4.97 0.41 3.74
N VAL A 185 4.74 0.62 5.02
CA VAL A 185 5.73 0.44 6.09
C VAL A 185 5.54 -0.95 6.69
N LYS A 186 6.32 -1.88 6.20
CA LYS A 186 6.28 -3.30 6.51
C LYS A 186 7.67 -3.77 6.92
N ASP A 187 7.81 -4.87 7.64
CA ASP A 187 9.12 -5.36 8.06
C ASP A 187 9.28 -6.86 7.86
N LEU A 188 10.52 -7.30 7.71
CA LEU A 188 10.89 -8.68 7.48
C LEU A 188 11.63 -9.23 8.70
N ALA A 189 11.25 -10.40 9.15
CA ALA A 189 12.01 -11.16 10.14
C ALA A 189 13.33 -11.69 9.55
N LEU A 190 14.25 -12.07 10.41
CA LEU A 190 15.43 -12.82 9.99
C LEU A 190 15.05 -14.14 9.31
N PRO A 191 15.85 -14.64 8.36
CA PRO A 191 15.58 -15.91 7.71
C PRO A 191 15.35 -17.05 8.73
N GLY A 192 14.22 -17.74 8.60
CA GLY A 192 13.80 -18.82 9.49
C GLY A 192 13.01 -18.41 10.73
N GLU A 193 12.88 -17.10 11.00
CA GLU A 193 12.02 -16.58 12.07
C GLU A 193 10.61 -16.27 11.56
N LYS A 194 9.64 -16.14 12.48
CA LYS A 194 8.25 -15.77 12.18
C LYS A 194 7.60 -16.59 11.05
N VAL A 195 7.88 -17.88 11.01
CA VAL A 195 7.38 -18.79 9.95
C VAL A 195 5.85 -18.85 9.94
N ASP A 196 5.22 -18.78 11.11
CA ASP A 196 3.77 -18.69 11.32
C ASP A 196 3.16 -17.38 10.78
N GLU A 197 3.95 -16.31 10.73
CA GLU A 197 3.61 -15.02 10.16
C GLU A 197 4.24 -14.82 8.75
N LYS A 198 4.64 -15.90 8.06
CA LYS A 198 5.24 -15.92 6.72
C LYS A 198 6.54 -15.12 6.59
N GLY A 199 7.30 -15.00 7.67
CA GLY A 199 8.55 -14.25 7.71
C GLY A 199 8.36 -12.73 7.79
N TRP A 200 7.15 -12.25 8.04
CA TRP A 200 6.91 -10.84 8.33
C TRP A 200 7.13 -10.52 9.80
N ALA A 201 7.52 -9.30 10.09
CA ALA A 201 7.75 -8.81 11.44
C ALA A 201 6.96 -7.52 11.71
N ASP A 202 6.72 -7.21 12.98
CA ASP A 202 6.20 -5.91 13.36
C ASP A 202 7.22 -4.82 13.00
N VAL A 203 6.76 -3.66 12.51
CA VAL A 203 7.64 -2.60 12.03
C VAL A 203 8.67 -2.18 13.09
N GLY A 204 9.93 -2.17 12.68
CA GLY A 204 11.08 -1.83 13.53
C GLY A 204 11.59 -2.98 14.40
N THR A 205 11.09 -4.21 14.17
CA THR A 205 11.62 -5.42 14.83
C THR A 205 12.29 -6.38 13.85
N GLY A 206 12.28 -6.06 12.58
CA GLY A 206 12.86 -6.85 11.50
C GLY A 206 14.17 -6.26 10.95
N VAL A 207 14.41 -6.54 9.67
CA VAL A 207 15.67 -6.21 8.98
C VAL A 207 15.57 -5.06 7.99
N VAL A 208 14.37 -4.53 7.74
CA VAL A 208 14.20 -3.40 6.82
C VAL A 208 14.79 -2.13 7.44
N PRO A 209 15.73 -1.43 6.78
CA PRO A 209 16.49 -0.33 7.37
C PRO A 209 15.65 0.97 7.42
N TRP A 210 14.53 0.96 8.14
CA TRP A 210 13.57 2.06 8.18
C TRP A 210 14.15 3.39 8.63
N ALA A 211 15.16 3.40 9.48
CA ALA A 211 15.84 4.64 9.87
C ALA A 211 16.45 5.40 8.68
N GLU A 212 16.89 4.66 7.64
CA GLU A 212 17.44 5.23 6.43
C GLU A 212 16.36 5.44 5.35
N LEU A 213 15.38 4.55 5.26
CA LEU A 213 14.35 4.59 4.22
C LEU A 213 13.27 5.63 4.48
N TRP A 214 12.94 5.89 5.76
CA TRP A 214 11.88 6.83 6.11
C TRP A 214 12.08 8.24 5.53
N PRO A 215 13.22 8.91 5.76
CA PRO A 215 13.46 10.23 5.18
C PRO A 215 13.46 10.20 3.65
N LEU A 216 14.02 9.15 3.03
CA LEU A 216 14.03 9.02 1.58
C LEU A 216 12.62 8.83 0.99
N ALA A 217 11.75 8.08 1.67
CA ALA A 217 10.37 7.93 1.26
C ALA A 217 9.61 9.27 1.27
N VAL A 218 9.80 10.06 2.33
CA VAL A 218 9.22 11.40 2.44
C VAL A 218 9.78 12.33 1.35
N GLU A 219 11.09 12.34 1.14
CA GLU A 219 11.75 13.11 0.07
C GLU A 219 11.30 12.70 -1.33
N SER A 220 10.98 11.42 -1.54
CA SER A 220 10.46 10.90 -2.81
C SER A 220 9.00 11.27 -3.08
N GLY A 221 8.32 11.93 -2.13
CA GLY A 221 6.99 12.50 -2.34
C GLY A 221 5.86 11.80 -1.59
N ALA A 222 6.14 10.80 -0.75
CA ALA A 222 5.12 10.09 0.03
C ALA A 222 4.29 11.06 0.88
N LYS A 223 2.97 11.01 0.69
CA LYS A 223 1.99 11.82 1.42
C LYS A 223 1.42 11.09 2.63
N ILE A 224 1.51 9.76 2.64
CA ILE A 224 1.00 8.90 3.70
C ILE A 224 1.92 7.69 3.86
N MET A 225 2.12 7.28 5.11
CA MET A 225 2.90 6.10 5.48
C MET A 225 1.93 5.08 6.09
N ILE A 226 1.88 3.89 5.53
CA ILE A 226 0.82 2.91 5.78
C ILE A 226 1.44 1.67 6.43
N ALA A 227 1.13 1.40 7.69
CA ALA A 227 1.56 0.17 8.36
C ALA A 227 0.84 -1.05 7.75
N GLU A 228 1.60 -2.04 7.31
CA GLU A 228 1.05 -3.27 6.76
C GLU A 228 1.81 -4.51 7.23
N HIS A 229 1.05 -5.61 7.38
CA HIS A 229 1.54 -6.96 7.64
C HIS A 229 0.60 -7.98 6.99
N ASP A 230 1.10 -8.86 6.11
CA ASP A 230 0.21 -9.77 5.36
C ASP A 230 -0.52 -10.79 6.23
N GLN A 231 0.08 -11.19 7.35
CA GLN A 231 -0.49 -12.23 8.21
C GLN A 231 -0.03 -12.11 9.67
N PRO A 232 -0.43 -11.05 10.40
CA PRO A 232 -0.09 -10.96 11.81
C PRO A 232 -0.88 -12.00 12.60
N ALA A 233 -0.22 -12.70 13.51
CA ALA A 233 -0.90 -13.58 14.47
C ALA A 233 -1.72 -12.77 15.48
N ASP A 234 -1.34 -11.51 15.71
CA ASP A 234 -2.01 -10.55 16.58
C ASP A 234 -1.90 -9.15 15.95
N TYR A 235 -3.03 -8.64 15.41
CA TYR A 235 -3.05 -7.33 14.76
C TYR A 235 -2.87 -6.16 15.74
N ASP A 236 -3.32 -6.28 16.99
CA ASP A 236 -3.17 -5.22 17.99
C ASP A 236 -1.70 -5.03 18.39
N ARG A 237 -0.99 -6.14 18.64
CA ARG A 237 0.47 -6.11 18.83
C ARG A 237 1.16 -5.44 17.65
N PHE A 238 0.83 -5.88 16.41
CA PHE A 238 1.40 -5.32 15.19
C PHE A 238 1.10 -3.82 15.07
N ALA A 239 -0.16 -3.41 15.23
CA ALA A 239 -0.57 -2.00 15.11
C ALA A 239 0.14 -1.11 16.13
N ARG A 240 0.19 -1.51 17.41
CA ARG A 240 0.85 -0.73 18.46
C ARG A 240 2.35 -0.62 18.25
N GLN A 241 3.01 -1.71 17.89
CA GLN A 241 4.46 -1.70 17.64
C GLN A 241 4.79 -0.85 16.41
N SER A 242 4.06 -1.01 15.32
CA SER A 242 4.23 -0.25 14.10
C SER A 242 4.03 1.25 14.33
N TYR A 243 2.93 1.64 15.00
CA TYR A 243 2.67 3.04 15.33
C TYR A 243 3.78 3.68 16.14
N ARG A 244 4.29 2.98 17.17
CA ARG A 244 5.42 3.46 17.99
C ARG A 244 6.69 3.69 17.17
N THR A 245 7.00 2.74 16.27
CA THR A 245 8.19 2.85 15.41
C THR A 245 8.03 4.00 14.43
N MET A 246 6.89 4.09 13.74
CA MET A 246 6.61 5.17 12.78
C MET A 246 6.64 6.55 13.46
N SER A 247 6.11 6.67 14.68
CA SER A 247 6.16 7.90 15.45
C SER A 247 7.60 8.33 15.76
N LYS A 248 8.47 7.39 16.15
CA LYS A 248 9.91 7.69 16.37
C LYS A 248 10.60 8.11 15.07
N LEU A 249 10.34 7.43 13.97
CA LEU A 249 10.93 7.72 12.66
C LEU A 249 10.50 9.08 12.10
N SER A 250 9.29 9.54 12.44
CA SER A 250 8.77 10.86 12.03
C SER A 250 9.27 12.01 12.90
N GLY A 251 10.11 11.74 13.91
CA GLY A 251 10.60 12.77 14.85
C GLY A 251 9.65 13.06 16.02
N GLY A 252 8.64 12.20 16.26
CA GLY A 252 7.82 12.20 17.47
C GLY A 252 8.62 11.67 18.67
N ASN A 253 8.45 12.32 19.82
CA ASN A 253 9.02 11.87 21.10
C ASN A 253 8.22 10.71 21.67
#